data_c8ccdd174dbbc2ae0e4e36ea50cf3f2c
#
_entry.id   c8ccdd174dbbc2ae0e4e36ea50cf3f2c
#
_cell.length_a   1.000
_cell.length_b   1.000
_cell.length_c   1.000
_cell.angle_alpha   90.00
_cell.angle_beta   90.00
_cell.angle_gamma   90.00
#
_symmetry.space_group_name_H-M   'P 1'
#
loop_
_entity.id
_entity.type
_entity.pdbx_description
1 polymer ?
#
loop_
_entity_poly.entity_id
_entity_poly.type
_entity_poly.pdbx_seq_one_letter_code
_entity_poly.pdbx_strand_id
1 'polypeptide(L)' 'MDEMQKVILDYVREEYLEDEDEELTPDTPLISGGIVDSFSMVSLKRFLENKYDISIPDDKATPEAFDSVNKIKDLVKEYV' A
#
# COMPACT_ATOMS: atom_id res chain seq x y z
N MET A 1 -5.51 0.23 -15.12
CA MET A 1 -4.93 0.58 -13.80
C MET A 1 -4.14 1.87 -13.95
N ASP A 2 -4.34 2.86 -13.08
CA ASP A 2 -3.59 4.09 -13.18
C ASP A 2 -2.16 3.92 -12.64
N GLU A 3 -1.33 4.93 -12.84
CA GLU A 3 0.09 4.86 -12.46
C GLU A 3 0.27 4.66 -10.96
N MET A 4 -0.51 5.35 -10.15
CA MET A 4 -0.41 5.24 -8.69
C MET A 4 -0.77 3.85 -8.20
N GLN A 5 -1.85 3.27 -8.71
CA GLN A 5 -2.24 1.89 -8.40
C GLN A 5 -1.12 0.92 -8.78
N LYS A 6 -0.55 1.11 -9.96
CA LYS A 6 0.51 0.23 -10.45
C LYS A 6 1.77 0.33 -9.59
N VAL A 7 2.17 1.54 -9.20
CA VAL A 7 3.34 1.76 -8.36
C VAL A 7 3.16 1.05 -7.01
N ILE A 8 2.00 1.22 -6.38
CA ILE A 8 1.72 0.62 -5.09
C ILE A 8 1.65 -0.91 -5.21
N LEU A 9 0.95 -1.38 -6.24
CA LEU A 9 0.79 -2.82 -6.49
C LEU A 9 2.14 -3.50 -6.72
N ASP A 10 2.99 -2.91 -7.55
CA ASP A 10 4.31 -3.45 -7.85
C ASP A 10 5.19 -3.49 -6.60
N TYR A 11 5.13 -2.45 -5.77
CA TYR A 11 5.90 -2.41 -4.53
C TYR A 11 5.46 -3.52 -3.57
N VAL A 12 4.15 -3.69 -3.39
CA VAL A 12 3.62 -4.75 -2.51
C VAL A 12 4.01 -6.12 -3.03
N ARG A 13 3.92 -6.32 -4.34
CA ARG A 13 4.27 -7.59 -4.95
C ARG A 13 5.75 -7.93 -4.73
N GLU A 14 6.64 -6.98 -4.96
CA GLU A 14 8.07 -7.19 -4.83
C GLU A 14 8.52 -7.38 -3.38
N GLU A 15 7.91 -6.66 -2.46
CA GLU A 15 8.36 -6.65 -1.07
C GLU A 15 7.69 -7.72 -0.20
N TYR A 16 6.46 -8.08 -0.51
CA TYR A 16 5.67 -8.92 0.39
C TYR A 16 5.19 -10.24 -0.22
N LEU A 17 5.22 -10.38 -1.53
CA LEU A 17 4.83 -11.63 -2.20
C LEU A 17 6.06 -12.31 -2.76
N GLU A 18 6.29 -13.56 -2.34
CA GLU A 18 7.40 -14.36 -2.83
C GLU A 18 7.04 -15.17 -4.08
N ASP A 19 5.74 -15.39 -4.27
CA ASP A 19 5.22 -16.17 -5.39
C ASP A 19 4.63 -15.27 -6.45
N GLU A 20 5.27 -15.23 -7.63
CA GLU A 20 4.82 -14.43 -8.76
C GLU A 20 3.48 -14.90 -9.34
N ASP A 21 3.12 -16.16 -9.08
CA ASP A 21 1.86 -16.72 -9.54
C ASP A 21 0.68 -16.30 -8.66
N GLU A 22 0.94 -15.70 -7.50
CA GLU A 22 -0.10 -15.25 -6.63
C GLU A 22 -0.78 -14.01 -7.20
N GLU A 23 -2.11 -14.08 -7.35
CA GLU A 23 -2.87 -13.00 -7.94
C GLU A 23 -3.03 -11.84 -6.96
N LEU A 24 -2.53 -10.67 -7.34
CA LEU A 24 -2.66 -9.45 -6.57
C LEU A 24 -3.42 -8.43 -7.40
N THR A 25 -4.56 -7.98 -6.90
CA THR A 25 -5.39 -6.97 -7.54
C THR A 25 -5.46 -5.72 -6.67
N PRO A 26 -5.91 -4.57 -7.22
CA PRO A 26 -6.07 -3.36 -6.40
C PRO A 26 -7.08 -3.51 -5.26
N ASP A 27 -7.95 -4.50 -5.31
CA ASP A 27 -8.94 -4.76 -4.26
C ASP A 27 -8.53 -5.87 -3.30
N THR A 28 -7.41 -6.54 -3.54
CA THR A 28 -6.95 -7.63 -2.68
C THR A 28 -6.71 -7.12 -1.25
N PRO A 29 -7.28 -7.77 -0.22
CA PRO A 29 -7.02 -7.39 1.16
C PRO A 29 -5.55 -7.62 1.52
N LEU A 30 -4.85 -6.55 1.88
CA LEU A 30 -3.43 -6.61 2.23
C LEU A 30 -3.23 -6.91 3.71
N ILE A 31 -3.90 -6.15 4.56
CA ILE A 31 -3.77 -6.31 6.01
C ILE A 31 -4.63 -7.46 6.50
N SER A 32 -5.92 -7.44 6.18
CA SER A 32 -6.84 -8.50 6.60
C SER A 32 -6.55 -9.83 5.91
N GLY A 33 -5.95 -9.79 4.73
CA GLY A 33 -5.51 -11.00 4.01
C GLY A 33 -4.16 -11.55 4.47
N GLY A 34 -3.46 -10.84 5.36
CA GLY A 34 -2.20 -11.31 5.91
C GLY A 34 -0.98 -11.11 5.01
N ILE A 35 -1.11 -10.37 3.91
CA ILE A 35 0.01 -10.08 3.01
C ILE A 35 0.95 -9.05 3.65
N VAL A 36 0.38 -8.01 4.26
CA VAL A 36 1.11 -6.94 4.91
C VAL A 36 0.73 -6.92 6.38
N ASP A 37 1.71 -6.95 7.28
CA ASP A 37 1.44 -6.84 8.72
C ASP A 37 1.66 -5.40 9.19
N SER A 38 1.43 -5.15 10.48
CA SER A 38 1.53 -3.79 11.02
C SER A 38 2.96 -3.23 10.99
N PHE A 39 3.97 -4.08 11.03
CA PHE A 39 5.36 -3.65 10.88
C PHE A 39 5.68 -3.29 9.43
N SER A 40 5.23 -4.11 8.50
CA SER A 40 5.43 -3.87 7.07
C SER A 40 4.67 -2.64 6.61
N MET A 41 3.55 -2.34 7.24
CA MET A 41 2.75 -1.15 6.96
C MET A 41 3.57 0.14 7.16
N VAL A 42 4.46 0.18 8.16
CA VAL A 42 5.33 1.32 8.41
C VAL A 42 6.29 1.53 7.22
N SER A 43 6.85 0.44 6.71
CA SER A 43 7.74 0.50 5.55
C SER A 43 7.00 0.97 4.30
N LEU A 44 5.79 0.50 4.11
CA LEU A 44 4.94 0.90 2.98
C LEU A 44 4.60 2.39 3.07
N LYS A 45 4.23 2.87 4.26
CA LYS A 45 3.97 4.29 4.50
C LYS A 45 5.18 5.13 4.13
N ARG A 46 6.36 4.73 4.60
CA ARG A 46 7.61 5.46 4.33
C ARG A 46 7.94 5.47 2.84
N PHE A 47 7.72 4.36 2.16
CA PHE A 47 7.91 4.29 0.71
C PHE A 47 7.03 5.33 0.00
N LEU A 48 5.76 5.41 0.38
CA LEU A 48 4.81 6.35 -0.23
C LEU A 48 5.19 7.79 0.06
N GLU A 49 5.62 8.09 1.28
CA GLU A 49 6.04 9.43 1.64
C GLU A 49 7.24 9.89 0.83
N ASN A 50 8.20 9.00 0.61
CA ASN A 50 9.39 9.30 -0.18
C ASN A 50 9.07 9.39 -1.67
N LYS A 51 8.22 8.50 -2.16
CA LYS A 51 7.89 8.43 -3.58
C LYS A 51 7.13 9.68 -4.06
N TYR A 52 6.22 10.16 -3.23
CA TYR A 52 5.34 11.28 -3.59
C TYR A 52 5.67 12.58 -2.86
N ASP A 53 6.72 12.57 -2.05
CA ASP A 53 7.17 13.74 -1.26
C ASP A 53 6.03 14.30 -0.42
N ILE A 54 5.39 13.41 0.35
CA ILE A 54 4.27 13.76 1.21
C ILE A 54 4.55 13.28 2.64
N SER A 55 3.72 13.74 3.57
CA SER A 55 3.79 13.31 4.96
C SER A 55 2.40 12.81 5.37
N ILE A 56 2.31 11.53 5.73
CA ILE A 56 1.05 10.92 6.14
C ILE A 56 0.99 10.90 7.67
N PRO A 57 0.00 11.58 8.29
CA PRO A 57 -0.10 11.56 9.76
C PRO A 57 -0.35 10.15 10.28
N ASP A 58 0.19 9.85 11.47
CA ASP A 58 0.05 8.53 12.07
C ASP A 58 -1.40 8.14 12.32
N ASP A 59 -2.26 9.10 12.64
CA ASP A 59 -3.68 8.84 12.88
C ASP A 59 -4.43 8.48 11.60
N LYS A 60 -3.87 8.77 10.43
CA LYS A 60 -4.41 8.38 9.13
C LYS A 60 -3.80 7.08 8.61
N ALA A 61 -2.64 6.70 9.13
CA ALA A 61 -1.94 5.49 8.72
C ALA A 61 -2.46 4.28 9.50
N THR A 62 -3.73 3.95 9.29
CA THR A 62 -4.39 2.85 9.98
C THR A 62 -4.37 1.58 9.14
N PRO A 63 -4.51 0.39 9.75
CA PRO A 63 -4.61 -0.85 8.97
C PRO A 63 -5.75 -0.82 7.95
N GLU A 64 -6.86 -0.18 8.29
CA GLU A 64 -7.99 -0.06 7.36
C GLU A 64 -7.62 0.76 6.12
N ALA A 65 -6.84 1.82 6.30
CA ALA A 65 -6.43 2.69 5.19
C ALA A 65 -5.41 2.01 4.28
N PHE A 66 -4.71 1.00 4.78
CA PHE A 66 -3.70 0.25 4.02
C PHE A 66 -4.16 -1.15 3.63
N ASP A 67 -5.44 -1.46 3.77
CA ASP A 67 -5.94 -2.81 3.54
C ASP A 67 -6.09 -3.20 2.06
N SER A 68 -5.95 -2.26 1.14
CA SER A 68 -5.91 -2.57 -0.29
C SER A 68 -5.17 -1.47 -1.04
N VAL A 69 -4.74 -1.77 -2.26
CA VAL A 69 -4.08 -0.78 -3.11
C VAL A 69 -5.00 0.42 -3.36
N ASN A 70 -6.28 0.17 -3.62
CA ASN A 70 -7.25 1.25 -3.83
C ASN A 70 -7.39 2.15 -2.61
N LYS A 71 -7.43 1.57 -1.41
CA LYS A 71 -7.52 2.35 -0.18
C LYS A 71 -6.26 3.18 0.07
N ILE A 72 -5.10 2.59 -0.21
CA ILE A 72 -3.82 3.29 -0.10
C ILE A 72 -3.77 4.46 -1.09
N LYS A 73 -4.19 4.22 -2.31
CA LYS A 73 -4.26 5.25 -3.34
C LYS A 73 -5.13 6.42 -2.91
N ASP A 74 -6.32 6.12 -2.38
CA ASP A 74 -7.23 7.17 -1.91
C ASP A 74 -6.61 8.00 -0.80
N LEU A 75 -5.90 7.35 0.11
CA LEU A 75 -5.19 8.04 1.18
C LEU A 75 -4.10 8.95 0.63
N VAL A 76 -3.27 8.44 -0.27
CA VAL A 76 -2.18 9.20 -0.86
C VAL A 76 -2.71 10.42 -1.63
N LYS A 77 -3.82 10.26 -2.32
CA LYS A 77 -4.42 11.36 -3.10
C LYS A 77 -4.85 12.55 -2.25
N GLU A 78 -5.09 12.34 -0.96
CA GLU A 78 -5.41 13.44 -0.06
C GLU A 78 -4.22 14.36 0.19
N TYR A 79 -3.00 13.88 -0.07
CA TYR A 79 -1.77 14.60 0.26
C TYR A 79 -0.92 15.00 -0.96
N VAL A 80 -1.27 14.55 -2.15
CA VAL A 80 -0.56 14.93 -3.37
C VAL A 80 -1.26 16.05 -4.16
#